data_b14cb75aa0057575e3b9c2ad478fd4ac
#
_entry.id   b14cb75aa0057575e3b9c2ad478fd4ac
#
_cell.length_a   1.000
_cell.length_b   1.000
_cell.length_c   1.000
_cell.angle_alpha   90.00
_cell.angle_beta   90.00
_cell.angle_gamma   90.00
#
_symmetry.space_group_name_H-M   'P 1'
#
loop_
_entity.id
_entity.type
_entity.pdbx_description
1 polymer ?
#
loop_
_entity_poly.entity_id
_entity_poly.type
_entity_poly.pdbx_seq_one_letter_code
_entity_poly.pdbx_strand_id
1 'polypeptide(L)'
;MFSRLVKLSFFIFGSFFIYGQPILQNYNSGNSPLPFNTVRCIAIQGEKKWFGTDSGLASFDGLNWEVFTTVNSPLIDSDIRALKVENDSVIWIGTMQGGLYKKTNNTWVNYNESNSGLHDNLVRGIEIDSTGALWLATSEGVSKFDGQNWQLWNIANSGLLTNNITDIRTGFNNEKYVGTINGGLLYFDSQDNLTMHSIIESGLPDNSSLDIDIDSTGQSWFATPSAGLVTDLGNGGPWQRWNMSNSPIPTNGLTCVAINADDQRIFMGTELFGIIIKKGDVWFTYNQENIGLPEDHITAIAHESASVKWIGTFNHGVVRLEENSVSINTILNSKLNVYPTMVSSGEFITIIPVTMSQSITLIDQLGHEISIEQMDGKFQLPTQINPGIYMLNLSKNSFYPLIKIIIL
;
A
#
# COMPACT_ATOMS: atom_id res chain seq x y z
N MET A 1 -57.55 4.60 -8.07
CA MET A 1 -56.95 3.28 -7.92
C MET A 1 -55.58 3.34 -8.56
N PHE A 2 -54.54 3.81 -7.84
CA PHE A 2 -53.14 3.88 -8.30
C PHE A 2 -52.30 3.07 -7.34
N SER A 3 -51.83 1.91 -7.81
CA SER A 3 -50.90 1.09 -7.06
C SER A 3 -49.49 1.70 -7.19
N ARG A 4 -48.93 2.16 -6.07
CA ARG A 4 -47.50 2.51 -5.96
C ARG A 4 -46.71 1.23 -5.80
N LEU A 5 -45.94 0.89 -6.82
CA LEU A 5 -44.86 -0.10 -6.73
C LEU A 5 -43.75 0.45 -5.82
N VAL A 6 -43.58 -0.16 -4.65
CA VAL A 6 -42.42 0.05 -3.79
C VAL A 6 -41.27 -0.78 -4.36
N LYS A 7 -40.27 -0.11 -4.92
CA LYS A 7 -39.00 -0.77 -5.26
C LYS A 7 -38.24 -1.04 -3.95
N LEU A 8 -38.21 -2.32 -3.56
CA LEU A 8 -37.33 -2.80 -2.51
C LEU A 8 -35.89 -2.85 -3.08
N SER A 9 -35.05 -1.92 -2.69
CA SER A 9 -33.62 -2.01 -2.93
C SER A 9 -33.00 -2.91 -1.86
N PHE A 10 -32.56 -4.07 -2.23
CA PHE A 10 -31.73 -4.93 -1.38
C PHE A 10 -30.36 -4.29 -1.24
N PHE A 11 -30.07 -3.71 -0.08
CA PHE A 11 -28.71 -3.40 0.31
C PHE A 11 -28.04 -4.68 0.82
N ILE A 12 -27.06 -5.16 0.06
CA ILE A 12 -26.14 -6.21 0.52
C ILE A 12 -25.29 -5.58 1.63
N PHE A 13 -25.47 -6.04 2.87
CA PHE A 13 -24.60 -5.70 3.98
C PHE A 13 -23.24 -6.34 3.75
N GLY A 14 -22.28 -5.56 3.24
CA GLY A 14 -20.88 -5.91 3.29
C GLY A 14 -20.43 -5.97 4.77
N SER A 15 -19.72 -7.02 5.14
CA SER A 15 -19.12 -7.17 6.47
C SER A 15 -18.09 -6.05 6.67
N PHE A 16 -18.40 -5.06 7.50
CA PHE A 16 -17.45 -4.02 7.89
C PHE A 16 -16.50 -4.62 8.93
N PHE A 17 -15.22 -4.67 8.61
CA PHE A 17 -14.19 -4.99 9.58
C PHE A 17 -13.89 -3.73 10.40
N ILE A 18 -14.15 -3.79 11.70
CA ILE A 18 -13.73 -2.75 12.64
C ILE A 18 -12.30 -3.14 13.07
N TYR A 19 -11.32 -2.38 12.64
CA TYR A 19 -9.96 -2.50 13.16
C TYR A 19 -9.84 -1.63 14.41
N GLY A 20 -9.26 -2.20 15.51
CA GLY A 20 -8.80 -1.40 16.64
C GLY A 20 -7.66 -0.48 16.21
N GLN A 21 -7.28 0.49 17.07
CA GLN A 21 -6.08 1.30 16.81
C GLN A 21 -4.89 0.36 16.59
N PRO A 22 -4.14 0.51 15.48
CA PRO A 22 -2.98 -0.33 15.23
C PRO A 22 -1.89 -0.06 16.26
N ILE A 23 -1.13 -1.10 16.57
CA ILE A 23 0.08 -0.96 17.39
C ILE A 23 1.22 -0.56 16.44
N LEU A 24 1.88 0.54 16.76
CA LEU A 24 3.03 1.03 16.01
C LEU A 24 4.30 0.84 16.81
N GLN A 25 5.32 0.29 16.15
CA GLN A 25 6.68 0.23 16.67
C GLN A 25 7.62 0.82 15.64
N ASN A 26 8.24 1.94 15.97
CA ASN A 26 9.17 2.64 15.08
C ASN A 26 10.61 2.31 15.41
N TYR A 27 11.39 1.92 14.39
CA TYR A 27 12.82 1.69 14.43
C TYR A 27 13.53 2.69 13.53
N ASN A 28 14.45 3.44 14.11
CA ASN A 28 15.25 4.45 13.40
C ASN A 28 16.72 4.42 13.90
N SER A 29 17.59 5.18 13.26
CA SER A 29 19.01 5.21 13.63
C SER A 29 19.30 5.75 15.04
N GLY A 30 18.33 6.38 15.70
CA GLY A 30 18.44 6.87 17.09
C GLY A 30 18.06 5.83 18.13
N ASN A 31 17.29 4.80 17.77
CA ASN A 31 16.77 3.80 18.73
C ASN A 31 17.04 2.34 18.31
N SER A 32 17.65 2.13 17.17
CA SER A 32 17.97 0.80 16.63
C SER A 32 19.27 0.84 15.81
N PRO A 33 19.86 -0.32 15.46
CA PRO A 33 21.01 -0.40 14.55
C PRO A 33 20.71 -0.08 13.08
N LEU A 34 19.50 0.35 12.74
CA LEU A 34 19.16 0.74 11.36
C LEU A 34 20.18 1.78 10.83
N PRO A 35 20.88 1.52 9.69
CA PRO A 35 22.02 2.35 9.30
C PRO A 35 21.64 3.76 8.82
N PHE A 36 20.41 3.95 8.38
CA PHE A 36 19.88 5.25 7.97
C PHE A 36 18.36 5.30 8.07
N ASN A 37 17.79 6.52 8.18
CA ASN A 37 16.36 6.70 8.36
C ASN A 37 15.54 6.68 7.06
N THR A 38 16.17 6.84 5.89
CA THR A 38 15.49 6.64 4.61
C THR A 38 15.50 5.14 4.29
N VAL A 39 14.36 4.50 4.35
CA VAL A 39 14.18 3.09 4.01
C VAL A 39 13.55 2.99 2.63
N ARG A 40 14.29 2.52 1.62
CA ARG A 40 13.88 2.50 0.21
C ARG A 40 13.11 1.26 -0.19
N CYS A 41 13.48 0.12 0.39
CA CYS A 41 12.88 -1.16 0.06
C CYS A 41 12.87 -2.08 1.28
N ILE A 42 11.89 -2.98 1.31
CA ILE A 42 11.68 -3.95 2.39
C ILE A 42 11.41 -5.30 1.77
N ALA A 43 12.03 -6.35 2.32
CA ALA A 43 11.76 -7.72 1.94
C ALA A 43 11.57 -8.61 3.17
N ILE A 44 10.62 -9.54 3.10
CA ILE A 44 10.31 -10.48 4.18
C ILE A 44 10.85 -11.86 3.80
N GLN A 45 11.67 -12.44 4.67
CA GLN A 45 12.28 -13.77 4.50
C GLN A 45 12.00 -14.61 5.74
N GLY A 46 10.81 -15.19 5.82
CA GLY A 46 10.34 -15.87 7.02
C GLY A 46 10.30 -14.90 8.22
N GLU A 47 11.00 -15.28 9.31
CA GLU A 47 11.11 -14.42 10.48
C GLU A 47 12.05 -13.21 10.29
N LYS A 48 12.90 -13.22 9.26
CA LYS A 48 13.87 -12.15 8.99
C LYS A 48 13.27 -11.09 8.07
N LYS A 49 13.38 -9.83 8.45
CA LYS A 49 12.98 -8.65 7.70
C LYS A 49 14.24 -7.94 7.23
N TRP A 50 14.28 -7.57 5.95
CA TRP A 50 15.39 -6.87 5.34
C TRP A 50 14.99 -5.46 4.96
N PHE A 51 15.85 -4.50 5.27
CA PHE A 51 15.63 -3.07 5.04
C PHE A 51 16.79 -2.49 4.24
N GLY A 52 16.51 -2.06 3.02
CA GLY A 52 17.45 -1.30 2.21
C GLY A 52 17.35 0.18 2.52
N THR A 53 18.48 0.79 2.86
CA THR A 53 18.55 2.23 3.19
C THR A 53 19.55 2.95 2.31
N ASP A 54 19.59 4.29 2.37
CA ASP A 54 20.58 5.10 1.65
C ASP A 54 22.02 4.91 2.18
N SER A 55 22.23 4.20 3.30
CA SER A 55 23.57 4.02 3.92
C SER A 55 23.85 2.60 4.39
N GLY A 56 23.13 1.61 3.92
CA GLY A 56 23.37 0.22 4.20
C GLY A 56 22.15 -0.66 4.11
N LEU A 57 22.42 -1.95 4.21
CA LEU A 57 21.41 -3.00 4.36
C LEU A 57 21.33 -3.39 5.83
N ALA A 58 20.13 -3.51 6.35
CA ALA A 58 19.88 -4.07 7.67
C ALA A 58 18.97 -5.29 7.59
N SER A 59 19.12 -6.22 8.53
CA SER A 59 18.12 -7.26 8.76
C SER A 59 17.74 -7.34 10.24
N PHE A 60 16.49 -7.75 10.51
CA PHE A 60 15.93 -7.91 11.84
C PHE A 60 15.13 -9.21 11.92
N ASP A 61 15.42 -10.06 12.90
CA ASP A 61 14.76 -11.35 13.11
C ASP A 61 13.67 -11.32 14.21
N GLY A 62 13.34 -10.13 14.70
CA GLY A 62 12.43 -9.92 15.82
C GLY A 62 13.16 -9.67 17.17
N LEU A 63 14.43 -10.04 17.25
CA LEU A 63 15.28 -9.87 18.45
C LEU A 63 16.61 -9.18 18.13
N ASN A 64 17.26 -9.60 17.06
CA ASN A 64 18.62 -9.20 16.69
C ASN A 64 18.65 -8.45 15.37
N TRP A 65 19.54 -7.46 15.29
CA TRP A 65 19.85 -6.74 14.07
C TRP A 65 21.21 -7.17 13.52
N GLU A 66 21.26 -7.31 12.20
CA GLU A 66 22.53 -7.39 11.45
C GLU A 66 22.57 -6.20 10.48
N VAL A 67 23.74 -5.57 10.34
CA VAL A 67 23.94 -4.40 9.48
C VAL A 67 25.11 -4.64 8.56
N PHE A 68 24.93 -4.32 7.28
CA PHE A 68 25.91 -4.48 6.22
C PHE A 68 26.12 -3.15 5.50
N THR A 69 27.37 -2.67 5.52
CA THR A 69 27.81 -1.44 4.88
C THR A 69 29.09 -1.70 4.07
N THR A 70 29.57 -0.71 3.36
CA THR A 70 30.86 -0.78 2.66
C THR A 70 32.06 -0.99 3.58
N VAL A 71 31.90 -0.78 4.90
CA VAL A 71 32.99 -0.93 5.88
C VAL A 71 33.10 -2.36 6.41
N ASN A 72 31.97 -3.06 6.55
CA ASN A 72 31.92 -4.36 7.22
C ASN A 72 31.38 -5.51 6.36
N SER A 73 31.15 -5.26 5.08
CA SER A 73 30.64 -6.26 4.14
C SER A 73 31.27 -6.10 2.75
N PRO A 74 31.06 -7.04 1.80
CA PRO A 74 31.50 -6.91 0.42
C PRO A 74 30.79 -5.86 -0.42
N LEU A 75 29.83 -5.13 0.13
CA LEU A 75 29.16 -4.04 -0.58
C LEU A 75 30.18 -2.96 -0.97
N ILE A 76 30.20 -2.55 -2.23
CA ILE A 76 31.00 -1.41 -2.71
C ILE A 76 30.19 -0.12 -2.74
N ASP A 77 28.87 -0.22 -2.59
CA ASP A 77 27.93 0.87 -2.44
C ASP A 77 26.92 0.55 -1.35
N SER A 78 26.64 1.49 -0.47
CA SER A 78 25.68 1.34 0.65
C SER A 78 24.29 1.84 0.33
N ASP A 79 24.06 2.46 -0.81
CA ASP A 79 22.73 2.94 -1.22
C ASP A 79 21.93 1.77 -1.83
N ILE A 80 21.08 1.15 -0.99
CA ILE A 80 20.32 -0.05 -1.36
C ILE A 80 18.98 0.36 -1.96
N ARG A 81 18.70 -0.05 -3.19
CA ARG A 81 17.51 0.34 -3.97
C ARG A 81 16.48 -0.77 -4.15
N ALA A 82 16.91 -2.01 -4.17
CA ALA A 82 16.02 -3.15 -4.39
C ALA A 82 16.41 -4.35 -3.53
N LEU A 83 15.41 -5.10 -3.11
CA LEU A 83 15.56 -6.36 -2.38
C LEU A 83 14.59 -7.40 -2.94
N LYS A 84 15.10 -8.60 -3.24
CA LYS A 84 14.26 -9.74 -3.62
C LYS A 84 14.72 -11.01 -2.93
N VAL A 85 13.83 -11.61 -2.16
CA VAL A 85 14.06 -12.93 -1.56
C VAL A 85 13.85 -14.00 -2.62
N GLU A 86 14.86 -14.85 -2.82
CA GLU A 86 14.75 -16.02 -3.70
C GLU A 86 14.22 -17.23 -2.92
N ASN A 87 14.72 -17.42 -1.70
CA ASN A 87 14.31 -18.48 -0.77
C ASN A 87 14.83 -18.19 0.65
N ASP A 88 14.65 -19.11 1.58
CA ASP A 88 15.04 -18.93 2.99
C ASP A 88 16.54 -18.64 3.23
N SER A 89 17.38 -18.88 2.23
CA SER A 89 18.83 -18.74 2.36
C SER A 89 19.42 -17.68 1.44
N VAL A 90 18.67 -17.18 0.46
CA VAL A 90 19.16 -16.32 -0.61
C VAL A 90 18.34 -15.05 -0.72
N ILE A 91 19.04 -13.92 -0.70
CA ILE A 91 18.47 -12.61 -1.02
C ILE A 91 19.32 -11.93 -2.10
N TRP A 92 18.63 -11.30 -3.05
CA TRP A 92 19.21 -10.43 -4.06
C TRP A 92 19.07 -8.98 -3.64
N ILE A 93 20.13 -8.20 -3.89
CA ILE A 93 20.24 -6.82 -3.42
C ILE A 93 20.69 -5.95 -4.59
N GLY A 94 19.89 -4.98 -4.95
CA GLY A 94 20.21 -3.96 -5.94
C GLY A 94 20.68 -2.68 -5.26
N THR A 95 21.70 -2.04 -5.82
CA THR A 95 22.29 -0.82 -5.28
C THR A 95 22.25 0.32 -6.29
N MET A 96 22.57 1.54 -5.84
CA MET A 96 22.63 2.73 -6.69
C MET A 96 23.80 2.70 -7.67
N GLN A 97 24.98 2.24 -7.23
CA GLN A 97 26.24 2.28 -8.02
C GLN A 97 27.08 1.00 -7.93
N GLY A 98 26.69 0.06 -7.08
CA GLY A 98 27.45 -1.18 -6.84
C GLY A 98 26.98 -2.38 -7.66
N GLY A 99 25.91 -2.22 -8.43
CA GLY A 99 25.31 -3.31 -9.19
C GLY A 99 24.40 -4.21 -8.36
N LEU A 100 24.35 -5.48 -8.73
CA LEU A 100 23.54 -6.53 -8.14
C LEU A 100 24.39 -7.42 -7.24
N TYR A 101 23.86 -7.77 -6.08
CA TYR A 101 24.49 -8.74 -5.17
C TYR A 101 23.58 -9.93 -4.93
N LYS A 102 24.17 -11.12 -4.91
CA LYS A 102 23.56 -12.34 -4.34
C LYS A 102 24.19 -12.58 -2.99
N LYS A 103 23.38 -12.54 -1.93
CA LYS A 103 23.81 -12.93 -0.57
C LYS A 103 23.19 -14.27 -0.22
N THR A 104 24.06 -15.27 0.08
CA THR A 104 23.66 -16.62 0.48
C THR A 104 24.29 -16.90 1.84
N ASN A 105 23.51 -16.89 2.91
CA ASN A 105 24.04 -16.99 4.27
C ASN A 105 25.24 -16.03 4.49
N ASN A 106 26.48 -16.56 4.51
CA ASN A 106 27.70 -15.80 4.73
C ASN A 106 28.48 -15.48 3.45
N THR A 107 28.00 -15.90 2.27
CA THR A 107 28.69 -15.67 1.00
C THR A 107 28.00 -14.55 0.22
N TRP A 108 28.82 -13.77 -0.50
CA TRP A 108 28.36 -12.69 -1.36
C TRP A 108 28.98 -12.88 -2.75
N VAL A 109 28.15 -12.66 -3.77
CA VAL A 109 28.60 -12.55 -5.15
C VAL A 109 28.10 -11.22 -5.69
N ASN A 110 28.99 -10.45 -6.31
CA ASN A 110 28.65 -9.17 -6.93
C ASN A 110 28.69 -9.31 -8.45
N TYR A 111 27.65 -8.76 -9.08
CA TYR A 111 27.54 -8.59 -10.53
C TYR A 111 27.46 -7.10 -10.83
N ASN A 112 28.38 -6.58 -11.62
CA ASN A 112 28.41 -5.17 -12.04
C ASN A 112 28.93 -5.06 -13.48
N GLU A 113 28.90 -3.86 -14.04
CA GLU A 113 29.34 -3.60 -15.41
C GLU A 113 30.78 -4.05 -15.70
N SER A 114 31.68 -4.06 -14.70
CA SER A 114 33.08 -4.37 -14.88
C SER A 114 33.40 -5.88 -14.80
N ASN A 115 32.53 -6.68 -14.18
CA ASN A 115 32.78 -8.09 -13.89
C ASN A 115 31.76 -9.07 -14.45
N SER A 116 30.68 -8.56 -15.04
CA SER A 116 29.57 -9.36 -15.56
C SER A 116 29.00 -8.75 -16.83
N GLY A 117 27.92 -9.31 -17.35
CA GLY A 117 27.15 -8.72 -18.45
C GLY A 117 26.03 -7.78 -18.00
N LEU A 118 26.02 -7.35 -16.74
CA LEU A 118 25.11 -6.31 -16.28
C LEU A 118 25.47 -4.99 -16.97
N HIS A 119 24.48 -4.31 -17.54
CA HIS A 119 24.70 -3.12 -18.36
C HIS A 119 24.63 -1.80 -17.59
N ASP A 120 24.22 -1.84 -16.32
CA ASP A 120 24.12 -0.67 -15.45
C ASP A 120 24.24 -1.08 -13.98
N ASN A 121 25.03 -0.33 -13.24
CA ASN A 121 25.21 -0.59 -11.80
C ASN A 121 24.03 -0.09 -10.94
N LEU A 122 23.11 0.71 -11.48
CA LEU A 122 21.89 1.09 -10.81
C LEU A 122 20.82 0.01 -11.00
N VAL A 123 20.47 -0.71 -9.93
CA VAL A 123 19.42 -1.72 -9.91
C VAL A 123 18.32 -1.29 -8.95
N ARG A 124 17.19 -0.83 -9.51
CA ARG A 124 16.04 -0.30 -8.75
C ARG A 124 14.95 -1.32 -8.45
N GLY A 125 14.82 -2.35 -9.28
CA GLY A 125 13.84 -3.42 -9.13
C GLY A 125 14.48 -4.77 -9.46
N ILE A 126 14.08 -5.80 -8.75
CA ILE A 126 14.54 -7.17 -8.95
C ILE A 126 13.33 -8.09 -8.89
N GLU A 127 13.13 -8.87 -9.94
CA GLU A 127 12.11 -9.91 -9.98
C GLU A 127 12.70 -11.24 -10.39
N ILE A 128 12.10 -12.34 -9.95
CA ILE A 128 12.50 -13.71 -10.29
C ILE A 128 11.34 -14.35 -11.02
N ASP A 129 11.55 -14.75 -12.24
CA ASP A 129 10.52 -15.41 -13.03
C ASP A 129 10.37 -16.90 -12.69
N SER A 130 9.35 -17.54 -13.24
CA SER A 130 9.06 -18.97 -12.97
C SER A 130 10.16 -19.93 -13.44
N THR A 131 11.10 -19.48 -14.28
CA THR A 131 12.28 -20.26 -14.71
C THR A 131 13.48 -20.08 -13.78
N GLY A 132 13.40 -19.15 -12.82
CA GLY A 132 14.49 -18.74 -11.94
C GLY A 132 15.38 -17.66 -12.54
N ALA A 133 15.04 -17.09 -13.70
CA ALA A 133 15.78 -15.98 -14.27
C ALA A 133 15.47 -14.68 -13.54
N LEU A 134 16.49 -13.85 -13.36
CA LEU A 134 16.36 -12.52 -12.78
C LEU A 134 15.96 -11.50 -13.86
N TRP A 135 15.05 -10.63 -13.50
CA TRP A 135 14.66 -9.47 -14.27
C TRP A 135 14.96 -8.22 -13.46
N LEU A 136 15.68 -7.29 -14.03
CA LEU A 136 16.22 -6.13 -13.33
C LEU A 136 15.73 -4.82 -13.97
N ALA A 137 15.23 -3.92 -13.13
CA ALA A 137 14.95 -2.55 -13.51
C ALA A 137 16.20 -1.70 -13.33
N THR A 138 16.70 -1.14 -14.45
CA THR A 138 17.91 -0.32 -14.46
C THR A 138 17.69 1.04 -15.13
N SER A 139 18.67 1.95 -15.12
CA SER A 139 18.59 3.19 -15.89
C SER A 139 19.03 3.04 -17.35
N GLU A 140 19.57 1.89 -17.73
CA GLU A 140 19.93 1.57 -19.11
C GLU A 140 18.93 0.61 -19.80
N GLY A 141 17.81 0.26 -19.14
CA GLY A 141 16.76 -0.59 -19.66
C GLY A 141 16.40 -1.75 -18.75
N VAL A 142 15.73 -2.75 -19.32
CA VAL A 142 15.40 -4.01 -18.65
C VAL A 142 16.53 -5.00 -18.91
N SER A 143 17.16 -5.51 -17.84
CA SER A 143 18.17 -6.56 -17.93
C SER A 143 17.62 -7.90 -17.44
N LYS A 144 17.89 -8.99 -18.15
CA LYS A 144 17.58 -10.36 -17.75
C LYS A 144 18.85 -11.16 -17.57
N PHE A 145 18.89 -11.99 -16.51
CA PHE A 145 19.98 -12.91 -16.24
C PHE A 145 19.45 -14.34 -16.02
N ASP A 146 19.78 -15.26 -16.87
CA ASP A 146 19.33 -16.66 -16.80
C ASP A 146 20.23 -17.57 -15.93
N GLY A 147 21.20 -16.99 -15.22
CA GLY A 147 22.24 -17.71 -14.46
C GLY A 147 23.56 -17.87 -15.21
N GLN A 148 23.58 -17.65 -16.53
CA GLN A 148 24.77 -17.72 -17.40
C GLN A 148 24.88 -16.53 -18.33
N ASN A 149 23.77 -16.11 -18.97
CA ASN A 149 23.74 -15.11 -20.01
C ASN A 149 22.97 -13.89 -19.56
N TRP A 150 23.37 -12.72 -20.05
CA TRP A 150 22.69 -11.46 -19.86
C TRP A 150 22.00 -11.02 -21.15
N GLN A 151 20.80 -10.51 -21.04
CA GLN A 151 20.03 -9.91 -22.12
C GLN A 151 19.56 -8.52 -21.70
N LEU A 152 19.58 -7.56 -22.64
CA LEU A 152 19.16 -6.17 -22.40
C LEU A 152 18.09 -5.79 -23.41
N TRP A 153 17.04 -5.12 -22.94
CA TRP A 153 16.08 -4.39 -23.77
C TRP A 153 16.18 -2.90 -23.42
N ASN A 154 16.46 -2.07 -24.42
CA ASN A 154 16.59 -0.63 -24.27
C ASN A 154 16.14 0.12 -25.54
N ILE A 155 16.24 1.46 -25.52
CA ILE A 155 15.88 2.30 -26.67
C ILE A 155 16.59 1.86 -27.95
N ALA A 156 17.88 1.49 -27.86
CA ALA A 156 18.69 1.21 -29.03
C ALA A 156 18.36 -0.11 -29.73
N ASN A 157 17.88 -1.11 -29.00
CA ASN A 157 17.69 -2.47 -29.52
C ASN A 157 16.25 -3.00 -29.51
N SER A 158 15.35 -2.35 -28.80
CA SER A 158 13.98 -2.86 -28.60
C SER A 158 12.91 -1.78 -28.80
N GLY A 159 13.32 -0.54 -29.11
CA GLY A 159 12.40 0.54 -29.37
C GLY A 159 11.69 1.09 -28.12
N LEU A 160 12.21 0.88 -26.92
CA LEU A 160 11.68 1.48 -25.71
C LEU A 160 11.62 3.00 -25.86
N LEU A 161 10.62 3.63 -25.24
CA LEU A 161 10.51 5.09 -25.20
C LEU A 161 11.43 5.73 -24.17
N THR A 162 11.89 4.94 -23.19
CA THR A 162 12.85 5.33 -22.16
C THR A 162 13.67 4.13 -21.70
N ASN A 163 14.89 4.35 -21.25
CA ASN A 163 15.68 3.33 -20.54
C ASN A 163 15.42 3.34 -19.02
N ASN A 164 14.70 4.35 -18.52
CA ASN A 164 14.55 4.58 -17.09
C ASN A 164 13.46 3.67 -16.51
N ILE A 165 13.83 2.46 -16.11
CA ILE A 165 12.94 1.45 -15.56
C ILE A 165 12.86 1.64 -14.04
N THR A 166 11.67 1.53 -13.48
CA THR A 166 11.39 1.75 -12.05
C THR A 166 11.22 0.48 -11.27
N ASP A 167 10.37 -0.43 -11.75
CA ASP A 167 10.04 -1.68 -11.09
C ASP A 167 9.63 -2.76 -12.09
N ILE A 168 9.66 -4.02 -11.65
CA ILE A 168 9.24 -5.19 -12.43
C ILE A 168 8.50 -6.15 -11.52
N ARG A 169 7.38 -6.70 -12.01
CA ARG A 169 6.65 -7.80 -11.36
C ARG A 169 6.30 -8.90 -12.35
N THR A 170 6.39 -10.13 -11.89
CA THR A 170 5.99 -11.32 -12.67
C THR A 170 4.58 -11.76 -12.29
N GLY A 171 3.70 -11.88 -13.27
CA GLY A 171 2.37 -12.41 -13.12
C GLY A 171 2.32 -13.94 -13.13
N PHE A 172 1.11 -14.50 -12.98
CA PHE A 172 0.92 -15.94 -12.77
C PHE A 172 1.26 -16.81 -13.97
N ASN A 173 1.16 -16.29 -15.19
CA ASN A 173 1.53 -17.00 -16.42
C ASN A 173 2.96 -16.67 -16.88
N ASN A 174 3.80 -16.18 -15.97
CA ASN A 174 5.18 -15.77 -16.25
C ASN A 174 5.30 -14.53 -17.16
N GLU A 175 4.23 -13.76 -17.34
CA GLU A 175 4.29 -12.43 -17.95
C GLU A 175 4.96 -11.44 -16.99
N LYS A 176 5.54 -10.37 -17.52
CA LYS A 176 6.18 -9.32 -16.71
C LYS A 176 5.53 -7.98 -17.01
N TYR A 177 5.19 -7.28 -15.94
CA TYR A 177 4.76 -5.89 -15.94
C TYR A 177 5.93 -5.03 -15.49
N VAL A 178 6.26 -4.02 -16.29
CA VAL A 178 7.45 -3.19 -16.07
C VAL A 178 7.06 -1.72 -16.08
N GLY A 179 7.36 -1.05 -14.98
CA GLY A 179 7.16 0.38 -14.81
C GLY A 179 8.32 1.17 -15.38
N THR A 180 8.03 2.37 -15.87
CA THR A 180 9.03 3.30 -16.41
C THR A 180 8.78 4.73 -15.93
N ILE A 181 9.76 5.58 -16.13
CA ILE A 181 9.58 7.05 -16.06
C ILE A 181 9.41 7.58 -17.50
N ASN A 182 8.24 8.15 -17.78
CA ASN A 182 7.88 8.78 -19.05
C ASN A 182 7.86 7.85 -20.29
N GLY A 183 7.94 6.53 -20.13
CA GLY A 183 7.96 5.57 -21.24
C GLY A 183 6.69 4.71 -21.34
N GLY A 184 5.73 4.91 -20.45
CA GLY A 184 4.55 4.06 -20.34
C GLY A 184 4.82 2.79 -19.53
N LEU A 185 4.01 1.76 -19.77
CA LEU A 185 4.18 0.44 -19.20
C LEU A 185 4.71 -0.52 -20.27
N LEU A 186 5.64 -1.38 -19.87
CA LEU A 186 6.12 -2.46 -20.73
C LEU A 186 5.51 -3.76 -20.23
N TYR A 187 5.09 -4.57 -21.17
CA TYR A 187 4.55 -5.90 -20.92
C TYR A 187 5.36 -6.91 -21.72
N PHE A 188 5.92 -7.89 -21.03
CA PHE A 188 6.54 -9.05 -21.65
C PHE A 188 5.62 -10.26 -21.44
N ASP A 189 5.29 -10.95 -22.51
CA ASP A 189 4.54 -12.20 -22.41
C ASP A 189 5.43 -13.35 -21.84
N SER A 190 4.87 -14.54 -21.72
CA SER A 190 5.61 -15.71 -21.19
C SER A 190 6.75 -16.17 -22.08
N GLN A 191 6.85 -15.68 -23.31
CA GLN A 191 7.94 -15.94 -24.26
C GLN A 191 8.90 -14.76 -24.39
N ASP A 192 8.78 -13.76 -23.51
CA ASP A 192 9.57 -12.54 -23.49
C ASP A 192 9.35 -11.61 -24.70
N ASN A 193 8.21 -11.74 -25.40
CA ASN A 193 7.82 -10.78 -26.42
C ASN A 193 7.35 -9.48 -25.76
N LEU A 194 7.94 -8.36 -26.17
CA LEU A 194 7.66 -7.04 -25.62
C LEU A 194 6.46 -6.36 -26.30
N THR A 195 5.56 -5.84 -25.48
CA THR A 195 4.51 -4.89 -25.86
C THR A 195 4.62 -3.63 -25.02
N MET A 196 4.41 -2.46 -25.61
CA MET A 196 4.45 -1.17 -24.90
C MET A 196 3.07 -0.55 -24.84
N HIS A 197 2.74 0.04 -23.68
CA HIS A 197 1.49 0.75 -23.45
C HIS A 197 1.79 2.20 -23.05
N SER A 198 1.23 3.15 -23.78
CA SER A 198 1.42 4.58 -23.51
C SER A 198 0.07 5.32 -23.52
N ILE A 199 0.08 6.57 -23.07
CA ILE A 199 -1.10 7.44 -23.12
C ILE A 199 -1.65 7.53 -24.54
N ILE A 200 -0.78 7.64 -25.54
CA ILE A 200 -1.17 7.84 -26.93
C ILE A 200 -1.68 6.56 -27.57
N GLU A 201 -1.05 5.43 -27.31
CA GLU A 201 -1.34 4.18 -28.03
C GLU A 201 -2.43 3.35 -27.35
N SER A 202 -2.46 3.30 -26.03
CA SER A 202 -3.39 2.44 -25.30
C SER A 202 -4.34 3.18 -24.36
N GLY A 203 -4.23 4.51 -24.28
CA GLY A 203 -5.01 5.31 -23.34
C GLY A 203 -4.59 5.11 -21.88
N LEU A 204 -3.35 4.69 -21.64
CA LEU A 204 -2.78 4.58 -20.29
C LEU A 204 -2.94 5.91 -19.55
N PRO A 205 -3.40 5.95 -18.30
CA PRO A 205 -3.64 7.20 -17.57
C PRO A 205 -2.40 8.05 -17.26
N ASP A 206 -1.22 7.42 -17.17
CA ASP A 206 0.07 8.06 -16.89
C ASP A 206 1.19 7.30 -17.63
N ASN A 207 2.15 8.01 -18.21
CA ASN A 207 3.33 7.36 -18.81
C ASN A 207 4.41 6.97 -17.79
N SER A 208 4.15 7.19 -16.50
CA SER A 208 5.07 6.78 -15.42
C SER A 208 4.36 5.89 -14.42
N SER A 209 5.04 4.84 -13.99
CA SER A 209 4.69 4.01 -12.85
C SER A 209 5.89 3.90 -11.93
N LEU A 210 5.73 4.15 -10.64
CA LEU A 210 6.82 4.11 -9.68
C LEU A 210 6.98 2.73 -9.04
N ASP A 211 5.87 2.02 -8.87
CA ASP A 211 5.83 0.70 -8.23
C ASP A 211 4.64 -0.10 -8.78
N ILE A 212 4.76 -1.41 -8.73
CA ILE A 212 3.78 -2.36 -9.28
C ILE A 212 3.53 -3.46 -8.25
N ASP A 213 2.29 -3.91 -8.13
CA ASP A 213 2.00 -5.17 -7.45
C ASP A 213 0.87 -5.92 -8.16
N ILE A 214 0.75 -7.23 -7.88
CA ILE A 214 -0.19 -8.13 -8.55
C ILE A 214 -1.05 -8.82 -7.49
N ASP A 215 -2.37 -8.73 -7.63
CA ASP A 215 -3.29 -9.35 -6.69
C ASP A 215 -3.46 -10.87 -6.93
N SER A 216 -4.16 -11.55 -6.03
CA SER A 216 -4.38 -12.99 -6.11
C SER A 216 -5.21 -13.46 -7.31
N THR A 217 -5.79 -12.53 -8.06
CA THR A 217 -6.51 -12.83 -9.32
C THR A 217 -5.61 -12.70 -10.54
N GLY A 218 -4.38 -12.19 -10.37
CA GLY A 218 -3.45 -11.88 -11.45
C GLY A 218 -3.61 -10.48 -12.03
N GLN A 219 -4.45 -9.64 -11.41
CA GLN A 219 -4.62 -8.26 -11.83
C GLN A 219 -3.45 -7.40 -11.36
N SER A 220 -2.88 -6.64 -12.29
CA SER A 220 -1.76 -5.74 -12.01
C SER A 220 -2.24 -4.36 -11.53
N TRP A 221 -1.55 -3.80 -10.55
CA TRP A 221 -1.84 -2.51 -9.93
C TRP A 221 -0.60 -1.63 -9.96
N PHE A 222 -0.77 -0.37 -10.34
CA PHE A 222 0.32 0.57 -10.61
C PHE A 222 0.18 1.81 -9.75
N ALA A 223 1.21 2.13 -8.98
CA ALA A 223 1.34 3.41 -8.31
C ALA A 223 1.93 4.44 -9.27
N THR A 224 1.16 5.48 -9.59
CA THR A 224 1.59 6.51 -10.55
C THR A 224 1.85 7.85 -9.85
N PRO A 225 2.78 8.67 -10.37
CA PRO A 225 3.08 9.97 -9.77
C PRO A 225 2.00 11.04 -10.03
N SER A 226 1.10 10.85 -11.02
CA SER A 226 0.15 11.90 -11.37
C SER A 226 -1.28 11.45 -11.69
N ALA A 227 -1.51 10.14 -11.91
CA ALA A 227 -2.84 9.63 -12.25
C ALA A 227 -3.53 8.87 -11.10
N GLY A 228 -2.87 8.69 -9.96
CA GLY A 228 -3.37 7.91 -8.82
C GLY A 228 -3.06 6.43 -8.95
N LEU A 229 -3.98 5.59 -8.47
CA LEU A 229 -3.92 4.15 -8.63
C LEU A 229 -4.50 3.75 -9.98
N VAL A 230 -3.74 2.97 -10.73
CA VAL A 230 -4.13 2.48 -12.06
C VAL A 230 -4.12 0.95 -12.05
N THR A 231 -5.03 0.32 -12.78
CA THR A 231 -5.04 -1.12 -13.00
C THR A 231 -5.37 -1.45 -14.43
N ASP A 232 -4.86 -2.57 -14.88
CA ASP A 232 -5.19 -3.19 -16.16
C ASP A 232 -6.40 -4.12 -15.99
N LEU A 233 -7.44 -3.95 -16.78
CA LEU A 233 -8.61 -4.83 -16.78
C LEU A 233 -8.46 -6.02 -17.74
N GLY A 234 -7.32 -6.17 -18.38
CA GLY A 234 -6.97 -7.31 -19.25
C GLY A 234 -5.98 -6.96 -20.35
N ASN A 235 -4.78 -7.52 -20.25
CA ASN A 235 -3.72 -7.54 -21.28
C ASN A 235 -3.43 -6.19 -21.98
N GLY A 236 -3.27 -5.12 -21.17
CA GLY A 236 -2.92 -3.81 -21.71
C GLY A 236 -4.11 -2.87 -22.01
N GLY A 237 -5.21 -3.06 -21.30
CA GLY A 237 -6.39 -2.21 -21.32
C GLY A 237 -7.70 -2.98 -21.55
N PRO A 238 -8.85 -2.38 -21.27
CA PRO A 238 -9.02 -1.00 -20.83
C PRO A 238 -8.47 -0.74 -19.44
N TRP A 239 -7.98 0.49 -19.23
CA TRP A 239 -7.42 0.94 -17.97
C TRP A 239 -8.49 1.46 -17.01
N GLN A 240 -8.42 1.10 -15.77
CA GLN A 240 -9.19 1.70 -14.69
C GLN A 240 -8.28 2.50 -13.79
N ARG A 241 -8.74 3.67 -13.33
CA ARG A 241 -7.98 4.52 -12.42
C ARG A 241 -8.84 5.06 -11.29
N TRP A 242 -8.20 5.28 -10.15
CA TRP A 242 -8.76 6.01 -9.03
C TRP A 242 -7.85 7.18 -8.70
N ASN A 243 -8.43 8.37 -8.72
CA ASN A 243 -7.73 9.63 -8.49
C ASN A 243 -8.64 10.61 -7.73
N MET A 244 -8.13 11.79 -7.42
CA MET A 244 -8.86 12.83 -6.68
C MET A 244 -10.20 13.23 -7.31
N SER A 245 -10.43 12.99 -8.60
CA SER A 245 -11.68 13.38 -9.28
C SER A 245 -12.77 12.33 -9.20
N ASN A 246 -12.45 11.06 -8.91
CA ASN A 246 -13.41 9.95 -8.95
C ASN A 246 -13.34 9.01 -7.74
N SER A 247 -12.50 9.31 -6.76
CA SER A 247 -12.34 8.52 -5.54
C SER A 247 -11.95 9.40 -4.35
N PRO A 248 -12.01 8.89 -3.11
CA PRO A 248 -11.66 9.66 -1.91
C PRO A 248 -10.16 9.86 -1.67
N ILE A 249 -9.28 9.49 -2.60
CA ILE A 249 -7.84 9.65 -2.39
C ILE A 249 -7.45 11.14 -2.33
N PRO A 250 -6.59 11.53 -1.36
CA PRO A 250 -6.22 12.93 -1.15
C PRO A 250 -5.20 13.46 -2.15
N THR A 251 -4.55 12.58 -2.90
CA THR A 251 -3.51 12.92 -3.88
C THR A 251 -3.51 11.96 -5.06
N ASN A 252 -3.06 12.43 -6.21
CA ASN A 252 -2.78 11.57 -7.37
C ASN A 252 -1.34 11.01 -7.35
N GLY A 253 -0.44 11.57 -6.53
CA GLY A 253 0.94 11.12 -6.42
C GLY A 253 1.06 9.97 -5.44
N LEU A 254 1.30 8.76 -5.95
CA LEU A 254 1.57 7.57 -5.17
C LEU A 254 3.06 7.20 -5.30
N THR A 255 3.66 6.78 -4.19
CA THR A 255 5.08 6.40 -4.12
C THR A 255 5.31 4.91 -4.26
N CYS A 256 4.39 4.11 -3.70
CA CYS A 256 4.44 2.65 -3.76
C CYS A 256 3.03 2.04 -3.66
N VAL A 257 2.92 0.77 -4.04
CA VAL A 257 1.70 -0.04 -3.90
C VAL A 257 2.06 -1.42 -3.36
N ALA A 258 1.28 -1.94 -2.42
CA ALA A 258 1.44 -3.29 -1.90
C ALA A 258 0.08 -3.91 -1.62
N ILE A 259 -0.12 -5.13 -2.07
CA ILE A 259 -1.39 -5.85 -1.94
C ILE A 259 -1.26 -6.91 -0.85
N ASN A 260 -2.16 -6.86 0.10
CA ASN A 260 -2.25 -7.93 1.10
C ASN A 260 -2.92 -9.15 0.48
N ALA A 261 -2.15 -10.22 0.32
CA ALA A 261 -2.64 -11.46 -0.31
C ALA A 261 -3.78 -12.13 0.45
N ASP A 262 -3.84 -11.95 1.79
CA ASP A 262 -4.84 -12.64 2.64
C ASP A 262 -6.22 -12.00 2.54
N ASP A 263 -6.32 -10.67 2.47
CA ASP A 263 -7.58 -9.95 2.51
C ASP A 263 -7.83 -9.00 1.34
N GLN A 264 -6.93 -9.01 0.37
CA GLN A 264 -7.00 -8.26 -0.90
C GLN A 264 -7.11 -6.73 -0.71
N ARG A 265 -6.60 -6.22 0.40
CA ARG A 265 -6.46 -4.78 0.59
C ARG A 265 -5.26 -4.27 -0.20
N ILE A 266 -5.46 -3.14 -0.84
CA ILE A 266 -4.43 -2.42 -1.59
C ILE A 266 -3.94 -1.28 -0.70
N PHE A 267 -2.67 -1.29 -0.35
CA PHE A 267 -2.00 -0.26 0.42
C PHE A 267 -1.17 0.58 -0.54
N MET A 268 -1.32 1.89 -0.46
CA MET A 268 -0.62 2.85 -1.30
C MET A 268 0.13 3.85 -0.43
N GLY A 269 1.42 4.00 -0.66
CA GLY A 269 2.21 5.06 -0.04
C GLY A 269 2.03 6.38 -0.75
N THR A 270 2.20 7.48 -0.02
CA THR A 270 2.20 8.85 -0.54
C THR A 270 3.35 9.65 0.06
N GLU A 271 3.64 10.83 -0.50
CA GLU A 271 4.65 11.74 0.08
C GLU A 271 4.13 12.54 1.28
N LEU A 272 2.83 12.84 1.34
CA LEU A 272 2.29 13.83 2.27
C LEU A 272 1.05 13.39 3.05
N PHE A 273 0.48 12.24 2.74
CA PHE A 273 -0.81 11.82 3.30
C PHE A 273 -0.75 10.43 3.96
N GLY A 274 0.46 9.89 4.18
CA GLY A 274 0.63 8.59 4.78
C GLY A 274 0.26 7.46 3.83
N ILE A 275 -0.44 6.47 4.35
CA ILE A 275 -0.86 5.26 3.63
C ILE A 275 -2.34 5.37 3.30
N ILE A 276 -2.68 5.22 2.03
CA ILE A 276 -4.06 5.09 1.57
C ILE A 276 -4.37 3.60 1.42
N ILE A 277 -5.52 3.16 1.89
CA ILE A 277 -5.92 1.75 1.85
C ILE A 277 -7.27 1.62 1.16
N LYS A 278 -7.34 0.69 0.20
CA LYS A 278 -8.56 0.37 -0.55
C LYS A 278 -8.94 -1.09 -0.32
N LYS A 279 -10.22 -1.34 0.02
CA LYS A 279 -10.83 -2.68 0.05
C LYS A 279 -12.20 -2.63 -0.60
N GLY A 280 -12.34 -3.21 -1.80
CA GLY A 280 -13.54 -3.00 -2.61
C GLY A 280 -13.77 -1.51 -2.85
N ASP A 281 -14.94 -0.99 -2.46
CA ASP A 281 -15.28 0.43 -2.57
C ASP A 281 -15.00 1.23 -1.29
N VAL A 282 -14.43 0.60 -0.27
CA VAL A 282 -14.10 1.26 1.00
C VAL A 282 -12.67 1.78 0.96
N TRP A 283 -12.50 3.03 1.40
CA TRP A 283 -11.23 3.73 1.46
C TRP A 283 -10.99 4.28 2.85
N PHE A 284 -9.75 4.22 3.32
CA PHE A 284 -9.30 4.85 4.56
C PHE A 284 -7.82 5.17 4.49
N THR A 285 -7.33 6.00 5.41
CA THR A 285 -5.93 6.41 5.46
C THR A 285 -5.35 6.14 6.83
N TYR A 286 -4.04 5.84 6.86
CA TYR A 286 -3.19 5.83 8.05
C TYR A 286 -2.15 6.91 7.91
N ASN A 287 -2.09 7.86 8.85
CA ASN A 287 -1.18 9.00 8.82
C ASN A 287 -0.77 9.43 10.24
N GLN A 288 0.05 10.48 10.33
CA GLN A 288 0.50 11.04 11.62
C GLN A 288 -0.69 11.45 12.50
N GLU A 289 -1.71 12.06 11.92
CA GLU A 289 -2.84 12.63 12.65
C GLU A 289 -3.76 11.56 13.28
N ASN A 290 -4.05 10.49 12.55
CA ASN A 290 -5.10 9.54 12.95
C ASN A 290 -4.60 8.27 13.65
N ILE A 291 -3.39 7.79 13.35
CA ILE A 291 -2.81 6.63 14.02
C ILE A 291 -1.45 6.90 14.66
N GLY A 292 -0.88 8.10 14.49
CA GLY A 292 0.42 8.47 15.04
C GLY A 292 1.60 7.89 14.25
N LEU A 293 1.50 7.73 12.93
CA LEU A 293 2.68 7.44 12.10
C LEU A 293 3.76 8.48 12.39
N PRO A 294 5.05 8.09 12.41
CA PRO A 294 6.13 9.05 12.66
C PRO A 294 6.31 10.03 11.49
N GLU A 295 5.85 9.64 10.29
CA GLU A 295 5.98 10.42 9.07
C GLU A 295 4.91 10.00 8.04
N ASP A 296 4.46 10.95 7.21
CA ASP A 296 3.49 10.71 6.13
C ASP A 296 4.14 10.45 4.77
N HIS A 297 5.48 10.64 4.65
CA HIS A 297 6.22 10.28 3.45
C HIS A 297 6.60 8.79 3.49
N ILE A 298 5.79 7.97 2.83
CA ILE A 298 5.94 6.52 2.75
C ILE A 298 6.73 6.16 1.50
N THR A 299 7.74 5.32 1.66
CA THR A 299 8.65 4.92 0.58
C THR A 299 8.50 3.46 0.18
N ALA A 300 8.11 2.59 1.11
CA ALA A 300 7.93 1.17 0.87
C ALA A 300 6.91 0.56 1.84
N ILE A 301 6.21 -0.46 1.41
CA ILE A 301 5.28 -1.25 2.23
C ILE A 301 5.52 -2.72 1.96
N ALA A 302 5.66 -3.53 3.01
CA ALA A 302 5.76 -4.97 2.90
C ALA A 302 4.84 -5.67 3.92
N HIS A 303 4.12 -6.68 3.48
CA HIS A 303 3.22 -7.47 4.32
C HIS A 303 3.97 -8.66 4.92
N GLU A 304 4.07 -8.72 6.27
CA GLU A 304 4.54 -9.90 6.99
C GLU A 304 3.42 -10.92 7.17
N SER A 305 2.20 -10.42 7.39
CA SER A 305 0.98 -11.22 7.54
C SER A 305 -0.27 -10.38 7.24
N ALA A 306 -1.44 -10.98 7.35
CA ALA A 306 -2.71 -10.27 7.24
C ALA A 306 -2.79 -9.06 8.18
N SER A 307 -2.22 -9.14 9.39
CA SER A 307 -2.30 -8.09 10.41
C SER A 307 -1.01 -7.28 10.57
N VAL A 308 0.15 -7.77 10.15
CA VAL A 308 1.44 -7.11 10.36
C VAL A 308 2.02 -6.59 9.06
N LYS A 309 2.38 -5.31 9.03
CA LYS A 309 3.02 -4.62 7.91
C LYS A 309 4.29 -3.91 8.38
N TRP A 310 5.26 -3.84 7.49
CA TRP A 310 6.46 -3.05 7.64
C TRP A 310 6.43 -1.89 6.66
N ILE A 311 6.58 -0.69 7.18
CA ILE A 311 6.39 0.57 6.46
C ILE A 311 7.72 1.32 6.45
N GLY A 312 8.30 1.50 5.29
CA GLY A 312 9.48 2.35 5.10
C GLY A 312 9.07 3.81 5.00
N THR A 313 9.83 4.68 5.63
CA THR A 313 9.63 6.14 5.58
C THR A 313 10.85 6.85 5.03
N PHE A 314 10.69 8.10 4.62
CA PHE A 314 11.77 8.89 4.03
C PHE A 314 12.80 9.37 5.07
N ASN A 315 12.37 9.75 6.29
CA ASN A 315 13.27 10.32 7.30
C ASN A 315 13.16 9.70 8.70
N HIS A 316 12.20 8.80 8.95
CA HIS A 316 11.89 8.30 10.29
C HIS A 316 12.12 6.79 10.46
N GLY A 317 12.81 6.14 9.51
CA GLY A 317 13.16 4.73 9.57
C GLY A 317 12.04 3.82 9.11
N VAL A 318 11.86 2.70 9.80
CA VAL A 318 10.86 1.69 9.49
C VAL A 318 9.86 1.53 10.64
N VAL A 319 8.58 1.41 10.29
CA VAL A 319 7.49 1.20 11.24
C VAL A 319 6.95 -0.22 11.09
N ARG A 320 6.93 -0.98 12.17
CA ARG A 320 6.12 -2.18 12.27
C ARG A 320 4.72 -1.76 12.69
N LEU A 321 3.76 -1.97 11.82
CA LEU A 321 2.34 -1.68 12.03
C LEU A 321 1.61 -3.00 12.23
N GLU A 322 1.02 -3.19 13.41
CA GLU A 322 0.20 -4.35 13.71
C GLU A 322 -1.25 -3.94 13.89
N GLU A 323 -2.09 -4.38 12.96
CA GLU A 323 -3.52 -4.17 13.03
C GLU A 323 -4.14 -5.17 14.00
N ASN A 324 -4.68 -4.66 15.10
CA ASN A 324 -5.45 -5.50 16.00
C ASN A 324 -6.74 -5.91 15.32
N SER A 325 -6.88 -7.21 14.99
CA SER A 325 -8.18 -7.79 14.77
C SER A 325 -8.92 -7.74 16.10
N VAL A 326 -9.73 -6.71 16.31
CA VAL A 326 -10.72 -6.79 17.36
C VAL A 326 -11.60 -7.96 16.97
N SER A 327 -11.50 -9.05 17.71
CA SER A 327 -12.35 -10.21 17.51
C SER A 327 -13.78 -9.71 17.60
N ILE A 328 -14.49 -9.71 16.48
CA ILE A 328 -15.90 -9.31 16.35
C ILE A 328 -16.76 -10.05 17.38
N ASN A 329 -16.30 -11.19 17.90
CA ASN A 329 -16.98 -11.93 18.95
C ASN A 329 -17.16 -11.15 20.27
N THR A 330 -16.37 -10.11 20.54
CA THR A 330 -16.56 -9.27 21.73
C THR A 330 -17.45 -8.04 21.46
N ILE A 331 -17.56 -7.60 20.22
CA ILE A 331 -18.41 -6.45 19.84
C ILE A 331 -19.72 -6.89 19.17
N LEU A 332 -19.74 -8.02 18.45
CA LEU A 332 -20.98 -8.58 17.87
C LEU A 332 -21.95 -9.16 18.91
N ASN A 333 -21.50 -9.44 20.13
CA ASN A 333 -22.42 -9.74 21.23
C ASN A 333 -23.03 -8.46 21.86
N SER A 334 -22.52 -7.28 21.50
CA SER A 334 -23.17 -6.02 21.78
C SER A 334 -23.55 -5.37 20.45
N LYS A 335 -24.69 -5.80 19.87
CA LYS A 335 -25.32 -5.00 18.81
C LYS A 335 -25.44 -3.58 19.32
N LEU A 336 -24.76 -2.62 18.70
CA LEU A 336 -25.03 -1.20 18.92
C LEU A 336 -26.46 -0.97 18.45
N ASN A 337 -27.37 -0.89 19.39
CA ASN A 337 -28.76 -0.62 19.11
C ASN A 337 -29.03 0.83 19.48
N VAL A 338 -29.47 1.62 18.52
CA VAL A 338 -29.97 2.98 18.74
C VAL A 338 -31.49 2.93 18.72
N TYR A 339 -32.13 3.41 19.78
CA TYR A 339 -33.57 3.44 19.90
C TYR A 339 -34.06 4.79 20.43
N PRO A 340 -35.08 5.35 19.83
CA PRO A 340 -35.65 5.03 18.53
C PRO A 340 -34.75 5.55 17.39
N THR A 341 -34.88 5.00 16.17
CA THR A 341 -34.23 5.51 14.96
C THR A 341 -35.03 6.59 14.24
N MET A 342 -36.28 6.77 14.65
CA MET A 342 -37.17 7.90 14.28
C MET A 342 -37.53 8.62 15.56
N VAL A 343 -37.24 9.90 15.64
CA VAL A 343 -37.32 10.67 16.90
C VAL A 343 -37.62 12.14 16.58
N SER A 344 -38.36 12.82 17.48
CA SER A 344 -38.62 14.24 17.36
C SER A 344 -37.50 15.08 18.01
N SER A 345 -37.40 16.35 17.65
CA SER A 345 -36.48 17.29 18.27
C SER A 345 -36.69 17.39 19.79
N GLY A 346 -35.60 17.40 20.55
CA GLY A 346 -35.64 17.42 22.02
C GLY A 346 -35.89 16.08 22.70
N GLU A 347 -36.22 15.01 21.95
CA GLU A 347 -36.39 13.67 22.51
C GLU A 347 -35.06 12.96 22.74
N PHE A 348 -35.10 11.85 23.46
CA PHE A 348 -33.92 11.05 23.83
C PHE A 348 -33.76 9.86 22.92
N ILE A 349 -32.51 9.59 22.55
CA ILE A 349 -32.08 8.30 21.97
C ILE A 349 -31.27 7.51 22.98
N THR A 350 -31.41 6.21 22.93
CA THR A 350 -30.64 5.28 23.74
C THR A 350 -29.68 4.50 22.85
N ILE A 351 -28.43 4.43 23.24
CA ILE A 351 -27.38 3.66 22.53
C ILE A 351 -26.90 2.56 23.47
N ILE A 352 -26.92 1.31 23.01
CA ILE A 352 -26.52 0.14 23.80
C ILE A 352 -25.48 -0.66 23.01
N PRO A 353 -24.32 -0.97 23.61
CA PRO A 353 -23.82 -0.57 24.91
C PRO A 353 -23.20 0.83 24.88
N VAL A 354 -23.34 1.58 25.96
CA VAL A 354 -22.65 2.85 26.18
C VAL A 354 -21.31 2.58 26.84
N THR A 355 -20.20 2.91 26.17
CA THR A 355 -18.90 3.05 26.87
C THR A 355 -18.76 4.49 27.32
N MET A 356 -18.61 4.69 28.62
CA MET A 356 -18.52 6.02 29.24
C MET A 356 -17.32 6.78 28.70
N SER A 357 -17.54 7.92 28.06
CA SER A 357 -16.63 9.01 27.65
C SER A 357 -16.58 9.37 26.16
N GLN A 358 -17.56 9.04 25.37
CA GLN A 358 -17.53 9.38 23.94
C GLN A 358 -18.39 10.62 23.66
N SER A 359 -17.82 11.61 22.98
CA SER A 359 -18.58 12.69 22.37
C SER A 359 -19.35 12.13 21.18
N ILE A 360 -20.65 12.36 21.15
CA ILE A 360 -21.52 11.92 20.07
C ILE A 360 -21.94 13.16 19.26
N THR A 361 -21.85 13.07 17.95
CA THR A 361 -22.29 14.11 17.03
C THR A 361 -23.29 13.57 16.03
N LEU A 362 -24.23 14.41 15.62
CA LEU A 362 -25.06 14.20 14.42
C LEU A 362 -24.40 14.93 13.24
N ILE A 363 -24.40 14.30 12.11
CA ILE A 363 -23.92 14.88 10.86
C ILE A 363 -25.13 15.05 9.93
N ASP A 364 -25.39 16.25 9.48
CA ASP A 364 -26.45 16.53 8.51
C ASP A 364 -26.04 16.13 7.08
N GLN A 365 -26.95 16.29 6.11
CA GLN A 365 -26.71 15.97 4.70
C GLN A 365 -25.66 16.87 4.02
N LEU A 366 -25.28 18.00 4.66
CA LEU A 366 -24.27 18.94 4.18
C LEU A 366 -22.92 18.72 4.87
N GLY A 367 -22.83 17.77 5.82
CA GLY A 367 -21.62 17.46 6.56
C GLY A 367 -21.42 18.32 7.82
N HIS A 368 -22.40 19.14 8.25
CA HIS A 368 -22.31 19.91 9.49
C HIS A 368 -22.47 19.00 10.70
N GLU A 369 -21.58 19.17 11.68
CA GLU A 369 -21.62 18.42 12.94
C GLU A 369 -22.45 19.16 14.00
N ILE A 370 -23.36 18.42 14.65
CA ILE A 370 -24.20 18.90 15.75
C ILE A 370 -23.89 18.04 16.97
N SER A 371 -23.36 18.64 18.04
CA SER A 371 -23.09 17.92 19.29
C SER A 371 -24.37 17.52 20.00
N ILE A 372 -24.37 16.29 20.58
CA ILE A 372 -25.45 15.77 21.38
C ILE A 372 -25.00 15.67 22.85
N GLU A 373 -25.86 16.12 23.77
CA GLU A 373 -25.57 16.03 25.21
C GLU A 373 -26.03 14.68 25.80
N GLN A 374 -25.24 14.14 26.70
CA GLN A 374 -25.57 12.93 27.45
C GLN A 374 -26.23 13.33 28.79
N MET A 375 -27.43 12.82 29.05
CA MET A 375 -28.16 13.00 30.31
C MET A 375 -28.68 11.63 30.77
N ASP A 376 -28.34 11.23 32.01
CA ASP A 376 -28.83 9.99 32.65
C ASP A 376 -28.64 8.72 31.79
N GLY A 377 -27.48 8.61 31.08
CA GLY A 377 -27.18 7.45 30.24
C GLY A 377 -27.89 7.41 28.89
N LYS A 378 -28.65 8.47 28.57
CA LYS A 378 -29.30 8.69 27.28
C LYS A 378 -28.73 9.93 26.61
N PHE A 379 -28.94 10.05 25.31
CA PHE A 379 -28.50 11.20 24.52
C PHE A 379 -29.69 12.01 24.08
N GLN A 380 -29.72 13.28 24.48
CA GLN A 380 -30.82 14.19 24.12
C GLN A 380 -30.51 14.90 22.81
N LEU A 381 -31.45 14.84 21.88
CA LEU A 381 -31.38 15.62 20.64
C LEU A 381 -31.61 17.12 20.93
N PRO A 382 -30.95 18.03 20.20
CA PRO A 382 -31.21 19.45 20.32
C PRO A 382 -32.68 19.75 20.09
N THR A 383 -33.24 20.68 20.90
CA THR A 383 -34.65 21.09 20.78
C THR A 383 -34.91 21.93 19.53
N GLN A 384 -33.86 22.47 18.91
CA GLN A 384 -33.94 23.24 17.67
C GLN A 384 -33.10 22.53 16.59
N ILE A 385 -33.59 21.40 16.12
CA ILE A 385 -33.00 20.66 14.99
C ILE A 385 -34.05 20.50 13.90
N ASN A 386 -33.68 20.73 12.66
CA ASN A 386 -34.65 20.62 11.55
C ASN A 386 -34.99 19.14 11.29
N PRO A 387 -36.24 18.85 10.92
CA PRO A 387 -36.59 17.51 10.43
C PRO A 387 -35.70 17.08 9.26
N GLY A 388 -35.25 15.85 9.28
CA GLY A 388 -34.37 15.35 8.20
C GLY A 388 -33.67 14.05 8.53
N ILE A 389 -32.77 13.67 7.63
CA ILE A 389 -31.91 12.49 7.79
C ILE A 389 -30.57 12.98 8.33
N TYR A 390 -30.13 12.37 9.42
CA TYR A 390 -28.86 12.63 10.07
C TYR A 390 -28.07 11.32 10.22
N MET A 391 -26.75 11.43 10.23
CA MET A 391 -25.85 10.33 10.55
C MET A 391 -25.30 10.54 11.95
N LEU A 392 -25.49 9.56 12.83
CA LEU A 392 -24.94 9.58 14.17
C LEU A 392 -23.47 9.14 14.13
N ASN A 393 -22.56 10.02 14.56
CA ASN A 393 -21.15 9.75 14.71
C ASN A 393 -20.81 9.57 16.20
N LEU A 394 -20.28 8.42 16.58
CA LEU A 394 -20.06 8.03 17.97
C LEU A 394 -18.70 8.45 18.54
N SER A 395 -17.79 8.98 17.74
CA SER A 395 -16.58 9.67 18.23
C SER A 395 -15.80 10.34 17.09
N LYS A 396 -15.04 11.40 17.43
CA LYS A 396 -14.13 12.07 16.48
C LYS A 396 -12.95 11.19 16.02
N ASN A 397 -12.66 10.08 16.73
CA ASN A 397 -11.46 9.26 16.54
C ASN A 397 -11.72 7.75 16.47
N SER A 398 -12.95 7.30 16.28
CA SER A 398 -13.24 5.86 16.21
C SER A 398 -14.07 5.49 14.99
N PHE A 399 -13.69 4.34 14.41
CA PHE A 399 -14.32 3.71 13.25
C PHE A 399 -15.66 3.05 13.59
N TYR A 400 -16.59 3.80 14.20
CA TYR A 400 -17.95 3.28 14.35
C TYR A 400 -18.74 3.55 13.06
N PRO A 401 -19.59 2.61 12.64
CA PRO A 401 -20.45 2.84 11.49
C PRO A 401 -21.37 4.02 11.78
N LEU A 402 -21.49 4.93 10.83
CA LEU A 402 -22.48 6.01 10.90
C LEU A 402 -23.89 5.41 10.95
N ILE A 403 -24.63 5.70 12.01
CA ILE A 403 -25.99 5.18 12.19
C ILE A 403 -26.97 6.23 11.67
N LYS A 404 -27.83 5.83 10.76
CA LYS A 404 -28.86 6.71 10.21
C LYS A 404 -29.96 6.95 11.24
N ILE A 405 -30.25 8.22 11.53
CA ILE A 405 -31.37 8.69 12.35
C ILE A 405 -32.25 9.56 11.49
N ILE A 406 -33.57 9.44 11.68
CA ILE A 406 -34.58 10.29 11.05
C ILE A 406 -35.18 11.16 12.14
N ILE A 407 -35.02 12.48 12.02
CA ILE A 407 -35.65 13.47 12.90
C ILE A 407 -36.93 13.95 12.23
N LEU A 408 -38.05 13.87 12.97
CA LEU A 408 -39.41 14.20 12.52
C LEU A 408 -39.74 15.65 12.80
#